data_5ac526b082fb279e7e742099d7b54325
#
_entry.id   5ac526b082fb279e7e742099d7b54325
#
_cell.length_a   1.000
_cell.length_b   1.000
_cell.length_c   1.000
_cell.angle_alpha   90.00
_cell.angle_beta   90.00
_cell.angle_gamma   90.00
#
_symmetry.space_group_name_H-M   'P 1'
#
loop_
_entity.id
_entity.type
_entity.pdbx_description
1 polymer ?
#
loop_
_entity_poly.entity_id
_entity_poly.type
_entity_poly.pdbx_seq_one_letter_code
_entity_poly.pdbx_strand_id
1 'polypeptide(L)'
;MPPGAMKVGELAKRGSVTAETVRHYTREGLLAPTRHPDNGYQLFSTTDLERLHFIQRARKLGFSVAEIRDILAHADQGDSPCPLVRDLLTHRLPQIRARIAELEALAQRMEQALESWQHMPDGMPDGHSLCRLIESFPEEAQCNHTPCSHKR
;
A
#
# COMPACT_ATOMS: atom_id res chain seq x y z
N MET A 1 12.79 36.10 -5.05
CA MET A 1 12.13 34.80 -5.20
C MET A 1 11.89 34.52 -6.67
N PRO A 2 12.27 33.35 -7.16
CA PRO A 2 11.87 32.98 -8.53
C PRO A 2 10.34 32.90 -8.62
N PRO A 3 9.76 33.34 -9.76
CA PRO A 3 8.30 33.26 -9.93
C PRO A 3 7.84 31.80 -9.86
N GLY A 4 6.81 31.53 -9.07
CA GLY A 4 6.27 30.19 -8.88
C GLY A 4 6.87 29.37 -7.74
N ALA A 5 7.81 29.95 -6.97
CA ALA A 5 8.35 29.24 -5.80
C ALA A 5 7.30 29.12 -4.69
N MET A 6 7.17 27.92 -4.16
CA MET A 6 6.18 27.58 -3.12
C MET A 6 6.87 27.04 -1.88
N LYS A 7 6.35 27.38 -0.71
CA LYS A 7 6.72 26.73 0.54
C LYS A 7 5.99 25.37 0.67
N VAL A 8 6.44 24.55 1.61
CA VAL A 8 5.87 23.21 1.87
C VAL A 8 4.34 23.25 2.01
N GLY A 9 3.82 24.19 2.82
CA GLY A 9 2.38 24.31 3.05
C GLY A 9 1.58 24.63 1.78
N GLU A 10 2.11 25.49 0.92
CA GLU A 10 1.46 25.83 -0.33
C GLU A 10 1.48 24.68 -1.33
N LEU A 11 2.61 23.98 -1.46
CA LEU A 11 2.72 22.79 -2.30
C LEU A 11 1.74 21.71 -1.83
N ALA A 12 1.68 21.46 -0.53
CA ALA A 12 0.77 20.49 0.08
C ALA A 12 -0.69 20.83 -0.25
N LYS A 13 -1.07 22.08 -0.11
CA LYS A 13 -2.42 22.57 -0.41
C LYS A 13 -2.77 22.38 -1.88
N ARG A 14 -1.88 22.76 -2.80
CA ARG A 14 -2.09 22.61 -4.24
C ARG A 14 -2.13 21.16 -4.68
N GLY A 15 -1.36 20.30 -4.04
CA GLY A 15 -1.33 18.86 -4.29
C GLY A 15 -2.43 18.07 -3.57
N SER A 16 -3.22 18.73 -2.73
CA SER A 16 -4.26 18.08 -1.91
C SER A 16 -3.70 16.97 -1.00
N VAL A 17 -2.55 17.20 -0.44
CA VAL A 17 -1.88 16.31 0.53
C VAL A 17 -1.52 17.08 1.79
N THR A 18 -1.04 16.39 2.81
CA THR A 18 -0.54 17.03 4.03
C THR A 18 0.88 17.53 3.85
N ALA A 19 1.28 18.53 4.62
CA ALA A 19 2.66 19.01 4.65
C ALA A 19 3.63 17.88 5.04
N GLU A 20 3.22 16.99 5.92
CA GLU A 20 4.04 15.83 6.31
C GLU A 20 4.27 14.87 5.15
N THR A 21 3.28 14.65 4.28
CA THR A 21 3.43 13.87 3.06
C THR A 21 4.49 14.49 2.13
N VAL A 22 4.45 15.81 1.94
CA VAL A 22 5.47 16.53 1.14
C VAL A 22 6.86 16.36 1.74
N ARG A 23 7.00 16.51 3.06
CA ARG A 23 8.27 16.30 3.76
C ARG A 23 8.78 14.87 3.61
N HIS A 24 7.88 13.90 3.71
CA HIS A 24 8.21 12.48 3.52
C HIS A 24 8.79 12.24 2.12
N TYR A 25 8.10 12.70 1.08
CA TYR A 25 8.57 12.54 -0.30
C TYR A 25 9.88 13.29 -0.57
N THR A 26 10.09 14.40 0.09
CA THR A 26 11.37 15.15 0.02
C THR A 26 12.51 14.35 0.66
N ARG A 27 12.29 13.78 1.85
CA ARG A 27 13.26 12.91 2.51
C ARG A 27 13.61 11.68 1.67
N GLU A 28 12.61 11.13 0.98
CA GLU A 28 12.77 9.95 0.13
C GLU A 28 13.39 10.25 -1.24
N GLY A 29 13.68 11.52 -1.52
CA GLY A 29 14.33 11.93 -2.76
C GLY A 29 13.42 12.03 -3.98
N LEU A 30 12.10 12.01 -3.79
CA LEU A 30 11.13 12.14 -4.87
C LEU A 30 10.93 13.59 -5.30
N LEU A 31 11.09 14.53 -4.38
CA LEU A 31 11.01 15.96 -4.60
C LEU A 31 12.36 16.59 -4.29
N ALA A 32 12.74 17.60 -5.04
CA ALA A 32 14.04 18.25 -4.93
C ALA A 32 13.88 19.77 -4.77
N PRO A 33 13.46 20.24 -3.58
CA PRO A 33 13.34 21.68 -3.34
C PRO A 33 14.71 22.33 -3.28
N THR A 34 14.73 23.63 -3.58
CA THR A 34 15.89 24.48 -3.32
C THR A 34 15.73 25.17 -1.97
N ARG A 35 16.85 25.57 -1.35
CA ARG A 35 16.81 26.32 -0.10
C ARG A 35 16.88 27.81 -0.39
N HIS A 36 16.02 28.57 0.28
CA HIS A 36 16.08 30.03 0.23
C HIS A 36 17.39 30.52 0.89
N PRO A 37 18.17 31.38 0.24
CA PRO A 37 19.49 31.76 0.76
C PRO A 37 19.44 32.52 2.09
N ASP A 38 18.36 33.25 2.38
CA ASP A 38 18.29 34.14 3.55
C ASP A 38 17.71 33.41 4.79
N ASN A 39 16.74 32.50 4.64
CA ASN A 39 16.03 31.90 5.77
C ASN A 39 16.09 30.36 5.81
N GLY A 40 16.73 29.73 4.82
CA GLY A 40 16.87 28.27 4.77
C GLY A 40 15.60 27.49 4.49
N TYR A 41 14.46 28.14 4.24
CA TYR A 41 13.22 27.44 3.90
C TYR A 41 13.34 26.70 2.58
N GLN A 42 12.72 25.52 2.52
CA GLN A 42 12.61 24.76 1.28
C GLN A 42 11.62 25.44 0.34
N LEU A 43 12.04 25.64 -0.90
CA LEU A 43 11.24 26.22 -1.96
C LEU A 43 11.03 25.20 -3.07
N PHE A 44 9.77 24.97 -3.40
CA PHE A 44 9.33 24.02 -4.43
C PHE A 44 8.91 24.78 -5.68
N SER A 45 9.14 24.17 -6.83
CA SER A 45 8.79 24.73 -8.13
C SER A 45 7.47 24.13 -8.65
N THR A 46 6.98 24.68 -9.77
CA THR A 46 5.88 24.07 -10.51
C THR A 46 6.20 22.65 -10.99
N THR A 47 7.47 22.39 -11.31
CA THR A 47 7.93 21.04 -11.65
C THR A 47 7.74 20.08 -10.48
N ASP A 48 8.01 20.52 -9.26
CA ASP A 48 7.75 19.71 -8.06
C ASP A 48 6.26 19.42 -7.88
N LEU A 49 5.38 20.37 -8.20
CA LEU A 49 3.94 20.15 -8.16
C LEU A 49 3.50 19.09 -9.20
N GLU A 50 4.04 19.13 -10.40
CA GLU A 50 3.79 18.11 -11.43
C GLU A 50 4.30 16.74 -10.99
N ARG A 51 5.49 16.69 -10.39
CA ARG A 51 6.05 15.45 -9.82
C ARG A 51 5.16 14.91 -8.70
N LEU A 52 4.66 15.78 -7.84
CA LEU A 52 3.75 15.39 -6.75
C LEU A 52 2.47 14.76 -7.30
N HIS A 53 1.87 15.33 -8.33
CA HIS A 53 0.70 14.76 -8.99
C HIS A 53 1.01 13.39 -9.61
N PHE A 54 2.17 13.25 -10.23
CA PHE A 54 2.64 11.97 -10.77
C PHE A 54 2.81 10.93 -9.66
N ILE A 55 3.44 11.29 -8.55
CA ILE A 55 3.64 10.41 -7.38
C ILE A 55 2.28 9.92 -6.86
N GLN A 56 1.30 10.82 -6.74
CA GLN A 56 -0.04 10.46 -6.27
C GLN A 56 -0.72 9.45 -7.20
N ARG A 57 -0.62 9.64 -8.52
CA ARG A 57 -1.16 8.70 -9.51
C ARG A 57 -0.50 7.32 -9.40
N ALA A 58 0.82 7.31 -9.27
CA ALA A 58 1.58 6.07 -9.13
C ALA A 58 1.22 5.35 -7.83
N ARG A 59 1.06 6.07 -6.73
CA ARG A 59 0.63 5.50 -5.44
C ARG A 59 -0.75 4.84 -5.54
N LYS A 60 -1.67 5.44 -6.28
CA LYS A 60 -3.02 4.85 -6.51
C LYS A 60 -2.97 3.55 -7.28
N LEU A 61 -1.96 3.35 -8.12
CA LEU A 61 -1.73 2.09 -8.84
C LEU A 61 -0.97 1.06 -7.99
N GLY A 62 -0.62 1.40 -6.76
CA GLY A 62 0.04 0.48 -5.84
C GLY A 62 1.57 0.47 -5.91
N PHE A 63 2.19 1.42 -6.62
CA PHE A 63 3.64 1.54 -6.62
C PHE A 63 4.15 2.01 -5.26
N SER A 64 5.21 1.39 -4.78
CA SER A 64 5.89 1.82 -3.56
C SER A 64 6.69 3.10 -3.81
N VAL A 65 7.05 3.80 -2.73
CA VAL A 65 7.90 5.00 -2.79
C VAL A 65 9.25 4.67 -3.46
N ALA A 66 9.85 3.53 -3.13
CA ALA A 66 11.12 3.09 -3.74
C ALA A 66 10.98 2.84 -5.24
N GLU A 67 9.88 2.20 -5.66
CA GLU A 67 9.59 1.97 -7.08
C GLU A 67 9.37 3.27 -7.84
N ILE A 68 8.65 4.22 -7.24
CA ILE A 68 8.44 5.54 -7.83
C ILE A 68 9.76 6.30 -7.98
N ARG A 69 10.65 6.18 -7.00
CA ARG A 69 12.00 6.75 -7.10
C ARG A 69 12.74 6.21 -8.32
N ASP A 70 12.72 4.91 -8.54
CA ASP A 70 13.35 4.27 -9.69
C ASP A 70 12.72 4.72 -11.02
N ILE A 71 11.40 4.81 -11.07
CA ILE A 71 10.66 5.30 -12.24
C ILE A 71 11.07 6.74 -12.57
N LEU A 72 11.10 7.61 -11.57
CA LEU A 72 11.50 9.00 -11.75
C LEU A 72 12.98 9.13 -12.17
N ALA A 73 13.86 8.27 -11.65
CA ALA A 73 15.26 8.24 -12.02
C ALA A 73 15.46 7.90 -13.50
N HIS A 74 14.72 6.93 -14.03
CA HIS A 74 14.73 6.63 -15.47
C HIS A 74 14.31 7.84 -16.30
N ALA A 75 13.22 8.50 -15.92
CA ALA A 75 12.73 9.69 -16.60
C ALA A 75 13.74 10.84 -16.55
N ASP A 76 14.36 11.05 -15.41
CA ASP A 76 15.36 12.11 -15.22
C ASP A 76 16.64 11.87 -16.08
N GLN A 77 16.96 10.61 -16.38
CA GLN A 77 18.07 10.22 -17.26
C GLN A 77 17.70 10.24 -18.74
N GLY A 78 16.45 10.54 -19.07
CA GLY A 78 15.96 10.52 -20.44
C GLY A 78 15.56 9.14 -20.96
N ASP A 79 15.55 8.13 -20.10
CA ASP A 79 15.14 6.78 -20.47
C ASP A 79 13.64 6.61 -20.21
N SER A 80 12.96 5.85 -21.07
CA SER A 80 11.54 5.57 -20.86
C SER A 80 11.34 4.65 -19.65
N PRO A 81 10.54 5.05 -18.66
CA PRO A 81 10.21 4.19 -17.53
C PRO A 81 9.09 3.18 -17.87
N CYS A 82 8.47 3.26 -19.04
CA CYS A 82 7.29 2.43 -19.37
C CYS A 82 7.54 0.92 -19.26
N PRO A 83 8.67 0.36 -19.74
CA PRO A 83 8.93 -1.06 -19.56
C PRO A 83 8.97 -1.47 -18.09
N LEU A 84 9.65 -0.69 -17.25
CA LEU A 84 9.72 -0.93 -15.80
C LEU A 84 8.34 -0.90 -15.16
N VAL A 85 7.53 0.10 -15.51
CA VAL A 85 6.15 0.25 -14.99
C VAL A 85 5.29 -0.96 -15.36
N ARG A 86 5.34 -1.41 -16.61
CA ARG A 86 4.58 -2.59 -17.05
C ARG A 86 5.03 -3.85 -16.32
N ASP A 87 6.33 -4.05 -16.19
CA ASP A 87 6.90 -5.23 -15.52
C ASP A 87 6.49 -5.29 -14.05
N LEU A 88 6.55 -4.19 -13.34
CA LEU A 88 6.16 -4.11 -11.94
C LEU A 88 4.69 -4.50 -11.74
N LEU A 89 3.79 -3.97 -12.56
CA LEU A 89 2.36 -4.31 -12.46
C LEU A 89 2.08 -5.75 -12.92
N THR A 90 2.77 -6.22 -13.95
CA THR A 90 2.62 -7.61 -14.43
C THR A 90 2.97 -8.61 -13.35
N HIS A 91 4.01 -8.34 -12.56
CA HIS A 91 4.41 -9.19 -11.44
C HIS A 91 3.50 -9.03 -10.22
N ARG A 92 3.03 -7.82 -9.95
CA ARG A 92 2.23 -7.53 -8.75
C ARG A 92 0.79 -7.99 -8.86
N LEU A 93 0.18 -7.87 -10.03
CA LEU A 93 -1.25 -8.18 -10.18
C LEU A 93 -1.61 -9.62 -9.76
N PRO A 94 -0.86 -10.69 -10.14
CA PRO A 94 -1.14 -12.03 -9.66
C PRO A 94 -1.05 -12.17 -8.13
N GLN A 95 -0.12 -11.45 -7.50
CA GLN A 95 0.04 -11.45 -6.04
C GLN A 95 -1.18 -10.82 -5.36
N ILE A 96 -1.68 -9.72 -5.90
CA ILE A 96 -2.88 -9.06 -5.37
C ILE A 96 -4.10 -9.96 -5.53
N ARG A 97 -4.25 -10.63 -6.68
CA ARG A 97 -5.35 -11.59 -6.92
C ARG A 97 -5.31 -12.76 -5.96
N ALA A 98 -4.11 -13.29 -5.69
CA ALA A 98 -3.92 -14.35 -4.69
C ALA A 98 -4.32 -13.87 -3.29
N ARG A 99 -3.96 -12.64 -2.95
CA ARG A 99 -4.33 -12.04 -1.66
C ARG A 99 -5.83 -11.85 -1.51
N ILE A 100 -6.51 -11.43 -2.58
CA ILE A 100 -7.98 -11.34 -2.62
C ILE A 100 -8.60 -12.70 -2.35
N ALA A 101 -8.11 -13.75 -3.02
CA ALA A 101 -8.61 -15.11 -2.84
C ALA A 101 -8.41 -15.60 -1.40
N GLU A 102 -7.27 -15.32 -0.78
CA GLU A 102 -7.00 -15.63 0.64
C GLU A 102 -7.98 -14.91 1.57
N LEU A 103 -8.25 -13.63 1.31
CA LEU A 103 -9.19 -12.84 2.10
C LEU A 103 -10.62 -13.33 1.93
N GLU A 104 -11.03 -13.71 0.72
CA GLU A 104 -12.34 -14.31 0.48
C GLU A 104 -12.50 -15.63 1.21
N ALA A 105 -11.48 -16.49 1.19
CA ALA A 105 -11.47 -17.74 1.93
C ALA A 105 -11.59 -17.51 3.45
N LEU A 106 -10.88 -16.51 3.95
CA LEU A 106 -10.97 -16.13 5.38
C LEU A 106 -12.37 -15.63 5.73
N ALA A 107 -12.95 -14.78 4.89
CA ALA A 107 -14.33 -14.28 5.09
C ALA A 107 -15.33 -15.43 5.13
N GLN A 108 -15.21 -16.40 4.23
CA GLN A 108 -16.05 -17.59 4.21
C GLN A 108 -15.91 -18.41 5.49
N ARG A 109 -14.69 -18.59 6.00
CA ARG A 109 -14.48 -19.28 7.29
C ARG A 109 -15.15 -18.55 8.44
N MET A 110 -15.08 -17.23 8.46
CA MET A 110 -15.75 -16.40 9.48
C MET A 110 -17.27 -16.53 9.40
N GLU A 111 -17.83 -16.51 8.19
CA GLU A 111 -19.27 -16.71 7.98
C GLU A 111 -19.72 -18.08 8.46
N GLN A 112 -18.98 -19.14 8.11
CA GLN A 112 -19.27 -20.50 8.56
C GLN A 112 -19.21 -20.63 10.09
N ALA A 113 -18.23 -19.98 10.69
CA ALA A 113 -18.11 -19.95 12.14
C ALA A 113 -19.31 -19.27 12.79
N LEU A 114 -19.68 -18.09 12.31
CA LEU A 114 -20.82 -17.35 12.84
C LEU A 114 -22.12 -18.14 12.67
N GLU A 115 -22.32 -18.80 11.53
CA GLU A 115 -23.46 -19.65 11.27
C GLU A 115 -23.53 -20.82 12.24
N SER A 116 -22.40 -21.50 12.47
CA SER A 116 -22.29 -22.61 13.41
C SER A 116 -22.55 -22.17 14.86
N TRP A 117 -22.16 -20.96 15.20
CA TRP A 117 -22.28 -20.42 16.55
C TRP A 117 -23.61 -19.73 16.84
N GLN A 118 -24.45 -19.54 15.83
CA GLN A 118 -25.68 -18.74 15.92
C GLN A 118 -26.61 -19.13 17.10
N HIS A 119 -26.65 -20.41 17.43
CA HIS A 119 -27.51 -20.94 18.51
C HIS A 119 -26.73 -21.54 19.67
N MET A 120 -25.40 -21.39 19.66
CA MET A 120 -24.59 -21.88 20.77
C MET A 120 -24.61 -20.85 21.92
N PRO A 121 -24.83 -21.31 23.17
CA PRO A 121 -24.77 -20.40 24.29
C PRO A 121 -23.34 -20.01 24.63
N ASP A 122 -23.19 -18.86 25.30
CA ASP A 122 -21.92 -18.45 25.86
C ASP A 122 -21.46 -19.44 26.92
N GLY A 123 -20.16 -19.73 26.94
CA GLY A 123 -19.56 -20.59 27.94
C GLY A 123 -18.63 -19.76 28.84
N MET A 124 -18.50 -20.23 30.08
CA MET A 124 -17.53 -19.65 31.01
C MET A 124 -16.19 -20.37 30.89
N PRO A 125 -15.05 -19.67 30.92
CA PRO A 125 -13.76 -20.33 30.92
C PRO A 125 -13.57 -21.14 32.20
N ASP A 126 -13.00 -22.34 32.02
CA ASP A 126 -12.60 -23.22 33.12
C ASP A 126 -11.16 -23.69 32.90
N GLY A 127 -10.68 -24.66 33.66
CA GLY A 127 -9.32 -25.18 33.54
C GLY A 127 -9.05 -25.95 32.25
N HIS A 128 -10.06 -26.22 31.42
CA HIS A 128 -9.98 -27.04 30.21
C HIS A 128 -10.48 -26.34 28.95
N SER A 129 -11.27 -25.27 29.08
CA SER A 129 -11.86 -24.54 27.97
C SER A 129 -11.73 -23.03 28.19
N LEU A 130 -11.30 -22.32 27.15
CA LEU A 130 -11.18 -20.86 27.13
C LEU A 130 -12.40 -20.23 26.44
N CYS A 131 -12.70 -20.64 25.23
CA CYS A 131 -13.83 -20.18 24.44
C CYS A 131 -14.40 -21.34 23.65
N ARG A 132 -15.58 -21.81 24.04
CA ARG A 132 -16.20 -22.96 23.42
C ARG A 132 -16.58 -22.75 21.95
N LEU A 133 -16.80 -21.50 21.52
CA LEU A 133 -17.08 -21.17 20.14
C LEU A 133 -15.87 -21.48 19.25
N ILE A 134 -14.73 -20.93 19.60
CA ILE A 134 -13.48 -21.14 18.84
C ILE A 134 -13.06 -22.62 18.90
N GLU A 135 -13.14 -23.23 20.06
CA GLU A 135 -12.76 -24.64 20.26
C GLU A 135 -13.66 -25.62 19.50
N SER A 136 -14.92 -25.24 19.22
CA SER A 136 -15.85 -26.04 18.44
C SER A 136 -15.61 -25.95 16.93
N PHE A 137 -14.80 -24.97 16.46
CA PHE A 137 -14.53 -24.80 15.05
C PHE A 137 -13.50 -25.84 14.58
N PRO A 138 -13.78 -26.60 13.50
CA PRO A 138 -12.90 -27.70 13.09
C PRO A 138 -11.55 -27.19 12.56
N GLU A 139 -10.47 -27.83 12.99
CA GLU A 139 -9.11 -27.54 12.54
C GLU A 139 -8.88 -27.87 11.05
N GLU A 140 -9.66 -28.79 10.51
CA GLU A 140 -9.52 -29.32 9.14
C GLU A 140 -9.89 -28.34 8.03
N ALA A 141 -10.41 -27.16 8.37
CA ALA A 141 -10.76 -26.12 7.40
C ALA A 141 -9.52 -25.53 6.68
N GLN A 142 -8.32 -25.94 7.05
CA GLN A 142 -7.07 -25.45 6.45
C GLN A 142 -6.58 -26.26 5.24
N CYS A 143 -7.21 -27.39 4.92
CA CYS A 143 -6.71 -28.30 3.88
C CYS A 143 -7.23 -28.04 2.47
N ASN A 144 -7.85 -26.91 2.18
CA ASN A 144 -8.46 -26.71 0.87
C ASN A 144 -7.60 -25.99 -0.18
N HIS A 145 -6.28 -25.90 0.02
CA HIS A 145 -5.43 -25.19 -0.96
C HIS A 145 -4.14 -25.92 -1.35
N THR A 146 -4.10 -27.24 -1.21
CA THR A 146 -3.09 -28.01 -1.93
C THR A 146 -3.80 -29.14 -2.68
N PRO A 147 -3.70 -29.14 -4.02
CA PRO A 147 -4.03 -30.39 -4.70
C PRO A 147 -3.03 -31.42 -4.23
N CYS A 148 -3.48 -32.37 -3.44
CA CYS A 148 -2.72 -33.56 -3.18
C CYS A 148 -2.48 -34.25 -4.52
N SER A 149 -1.39 -33.92 -5.17
CA SER A 149 -0.93 -34.73 -6.28
C SER A 149 -0.37 -36.01 -5.67
N HIS A 150 -1.22 -36.99 -5.53
CA HIS A 150 -0.80 -38.37 -5.35
C HIS A 150 -0.21 -38.84 -6.68
N LYS A 151 1.08 -38.61 -6.84
CA LYS A 151 1.82 -39.38 -7.83
C LYS A 151 2.25 -40.68 -7.17
N ARG A 152 1.69 -41.75 -7.65
CA ARG A 152 2.31 -43.04 -7.48
C ARG A 152 3.53 -43.19 -8.39
#